data_394c9d38c5580c79c5b3febf0f1f7fe5
#
_entry.id   394c9d38c5580c79c5b3febf0f1f7fe5
#
_cell.length_a   1.000
_cell.length_b   1.000
_cell.length_c   1.000
_cell.angle_alpha   90.00
_cell.angle_beta   90.00
_cell.angle_gamma   90.00
#
_symmetry.space_group_name_H-M   'P 1'
#
loop_
_entity.id
_entity.type
_entity.pdbx_description
1 polymer ?
#
loop_
_entity_poly.entity_id
_entity_poly.type
_entity_poly.pdbx_seq_one_letter_code
_entity_poly.pdbx_strand_id
1 'polypeptide(L)'
;MIRVATVADCVQNPPRNGVACGRGFTVEHMSKGEQMQEQKMPVVAVVLAAGFGTRFDENNPKQLVSVGGKPIVCWSIEAFENNDRISDIIVVVNERVEETVNELIDEAGYAKVRAIVPGGAERVDSTLAALDLLKQTGIPSGAKILIHDGVRPFVEERSIDGCIDSLDQFNAATVAYASTDTILLTEDLGDRKVVKSVPERPNTFRAQTPQAFRFGTIVKAYELAAADPDFHPTDDTRVVVDYLPDEPVAIVDGSETNLKITTPSDMPIAEGIARSLDPEHAKEEAKARMHAVFAEAFSQMHSR
;
A
#
# COMPACT_ATOMS: atom_id res chain seq x y z
N MET A 1 9.71 16.89 18.91
CA MET A 1 8.48 16.16 18.54
C MET A 1 7.81 16.95 17.43
N ILE A 2 7.87 16.47 16.20
CA ILE A 2 7.21 17.13 15.05
C ILE A 2 6.01 16.26 14.73
N ARG A 3 4.82 16.73 15.07
CA ARG A 3 3.55 16.05 14.82
C ARG A 3 3.32 16.00 13.30
N VAL A 4 3.12 14.83 12.73
CA VAL A 4 2.59 14.70 11.37
C VAL A 4 1.13 15.15 11.44
N ALA A 5 0.77 16.21 10.71
CA ALA A 5 -0.58 16.74 10.77
C ALA A 5 -1.57 15.75 10.15
N THR A 6 -2.67 15.47 10.85
CA THR A 6 -3.79 14.72 10.28
C THR A 6 -4.67 15.65 9.43
N VAL A 7 -5.48 15.08 8.55
CA VAL A 7 -6.45 15.85 7.74
C VAL A 7 -7.43 16.62 8.64
N ALA A 8 -7.75 16.09 9.81
CA ALA A 8 -8.59 16.76 10.82
C ALA A 8 -7.94 18.05 11.32
N ASP A 9 -6.62 18.06 11.54
CA ASP A 9 -5.89 19.27 11.95
C ASP A 9 -5.92 20.36 10.86
N CYS A 10 -5.91 19.96 9.58
CA CYS A 10 -5.96 20.88 8.44
C CYS A 10 -7.36 21.49 8.23
N VAL A 11 -8.43 20.75 8.50
CA VAL A 11 -9.82 21.21 8.33
C VAL A 11 -10.24 22.16 9.47
N GLN A 12 -9.78 21.91 10.71
CA GLN A 12 -10.17 22.71 11.88
C GLN A 12 -9.35 24.00 12.04
N ASN A 13 -8.13 24.06 11.52
CA ASN A 13 -7.25 25.22 11.58
C ASN A 13 -6.55 25.46 10.25
N PRO A 14 -7.21 26.05 9.25
CA PRO A 14 -6.54 26.40 8.01
C PRO A 14 -5.43 27.42 8.32
N PRO A 15 -4.20 27.20 7.83
CA PRO A 15 -3.07 28.07 8.12
C PRO A 15 -3.34 29.48 7.62
N ARG A 16 -3.30 30.45 8.51
CA ARG A 16 -3.26 31.86 8.14
C ARG A 16 -1.87 32.13 7.57
N ASN A 17 -1.82 32.49 6.28
CA ASN A 17 -0.62 32.80 5.50
C ASN A 17 0.13 31.57 4.92
N GLY A 18 -0.45 30.88 3.95
CA GLY A 18 0.29 30.17 2.89
C GLY A 18 1.27 29.06 3.31
N VAL A 19 1.19 28.54 4.53
CA VAL A 19 2.02 27.42 5.00
C VAL A 19 1.23 26.13 4.83
N ALA A 20 1.72 25.27 3.98
CA ALA A 20 1.10 23.98 3.67
C ALA A 20 1.03 23.07 4.90
N CYS A 21 -0.06 22.32 5.01
CA CYS A 21 -0.24 21.23 5.95
C CYS A 21 0.65 20.06 5.53
N GLY A 22 1.56 19.64 6.38
CA GLY A 22 2.51 18.58 6.08
C GLY A 22 3.92 19.08 5.74
N ARG A 23 4.94 18.25 5.97
CA ARG A 23 6.33 18.56 5.66
C ARG A 23 6.49 18.75 4.15
N GLY A 24 6.48 19.99 3.68
CA GLY A 24 7.14 20.42 2.44
C GLY A 24 6.42 20.19 1.11
N PHE A 25 5.10 20.23 1.02
CA PHE A 25 4.46 20.60 -0.25
C PHE A 25 4.54 22.16 -0.38
N THR A 26 5.67 22.66 -0.84
CA THR A 26 5.82 24.06 -1.19
C THR A 26 5.47 24.26 -2.65
N VAL A 27 4.36 24.94 -2.90
CA VAL A 27 4.16 25.61 -4.20
C VAL A 27 4.93 26.93 -4.10
N GLU A 28 6.16 26.98 -4.58
CA GLU A 28 6.87 28.23 -4.77
C GLU A 28 6.19 29.02 -5.90
N HIS A 29 5.76 30.25 -5.56
CA HIS A 29 5.33 31.23 -6.54
C HIS A 29 6.54 31.64 -7.38
N MET A 30 6.66 31.06 -8.58
CA MET A 30 7.70 31.40 -9.54
C MET A 30 7.49 32.83 -10.06
N SER A 31 8.44 33.70 -9.77
CA SER A 31 8.62 34.96 -10.49
C SER A 31 9.07 34.67 -11.92
N LYS A 32 8.46 35.35 -12.88
CA LYS A 32 8.81 35.26 -14.32
C LYS A 32 10.29 35.58 -14.51
N GLY A 33 11.11 34.58 -14.83
CA GLY A 33 12.47 34.85 -15.32
C GLY A 33 13.52 33.78 -15.02
N GLU A 34 13.25 32.73 -14.30
CA GLU A 34 14.24 31.66 -14.03
C GLU A 34 14.06 30.47 -14.97
N GLN A 35 15.20 29.97 -15.45
CA GLN A 35 15.30 28.85 -16.38
C GLN A 35 14.49 27.67 -15.80
N MET A 36 13.58 27.11 -16.63
CA MET A 36 12.85 25.89 -16.32
C MET A 36 13.86 24.75 -16.03
N GLN A 37 14.22 24.54 -14.76
CA GLN A 37 14.67 23.23 -14.34
C GLN A 37 13.49 22.29 -14.64
N GLU A 38 13.77 21.23 -15.37
CA GLU A 38 12.83 20.15 -15.65
C GLU A 38 12.36 19.57 -14.30
N GLN A 39 11.22 20.05 -13.83
CA GLN A 39 10.69 19.68 -12.52
C GLN A 39 10.29 18.21 -12.61
N LYS A 40 11.10 17.33 -12.01
CA LYS A 40 10.89 15.89 -12.02
C LYS A 40 9.46 15.61 -11.53
N MET A 41 8.64 14.92 -12.34
CA MET A 41 7.27 14.58 -11.97
C MET A 41 7.25 13.82 -10.66
N PRO A 42 6.38 14.19 -9.69
CA PRO A 42 6.28 13.48 -8.42
C PRO A 42 5.88 12.01 -8.60
N VAL A 43 6.45 11.16 -7.79
CA VAL A 43 6.09 9.74 -7.69
C VAL A 43 5.65 9.49 -6.25
N VAL A 44 4.36 9.31 -6.06
CA VAL A 44 3.76 9.18 -4.72
C VAL A 44 3.30 7.75 -4.48
N ALA A 45 3.72 7.17 -3.38
CA ALA A 45 3.19 5.89 -2.90
C ALA A 45 2.01 6.14 -1.95
N VAL A 46 0.94 5.36 -2.11
CA VAL A 46 -0.22 5.32 -1.22
C VAL A 46 -0.29 3.94 -0.58
N VAL A 47 0.00 3.84 0.71
CA VAL A 47 -0.02 2.59 1.46
C VAL A 47 -1.36 2.44 2.17
N LEU A 48 -2.20 1.51 1.70
CA LEU A 48 -3.54 1.26 2.24
C LEU A 48 -3.48 0.31 3.43
N ALA A 49 -3.63 0.83 4.63
CA ALA A 49 -3.58 0.10 5.89
C ALA A 49 -4.87 0.27 6.74
N ALA A 50 -5.98 0.73 6.13
CA ALA A 50 -7.24 1.00 6.84
C ALA A 50 -8.12 -0.24 7.09
N GLY A 51 -7.83 -1.40 6.50
CA GLY A 51 -8.65 -2.60 6.64
C GLY A 51 -8.78 -3.06 8.11
N PHE A 52 -10.01 -3.37 8.54
CA PHE A 52 -10.29 -3.80 9.93
C PHE A 52 -9.76 -5.18 10.30
N GLY A 53 -9.32 -5.99 9.34
CA GLY A 53 -8.70 -7.28 9.60
C GLY A 53 -9.62 -8.35 10.21
N THR A 54 -10.94 -8.26 10.06
CA THR A 54 -11.96 -9.14 10.67
C THR A 54 -11.74 -10.65 10.45
N ARG A 55 -11.06 -11.01 9.36
CA ARG A 55 -10.67 -12.41 9.06
C ARG A 55 -9.40 -12.86 9.77
N PHE A 56 -8.65 -11.94 10.38
CA PHE A 56 -7.39 -12.23 11.05
C PHE A 56 -7.60 -12.33 12.56
N ASP A 57 -7.93 -11.22 13.22
CA ASP A 57 -8.26 -11.10 14.64
C ASP A 57 -8.95 -9.75 14.86
N GLU A 58 -10.14 -9.78 15.50
CA GLU A 58 -10.90 -8.55 15.77
C GLU A 58 -10.22 -7.63 16.80
N ASN A 59 -9.42 -8.21 17.70
CA ASN A 59 -8.75 -7.47 18.78
C ASN A 59 -7.34 -7.04 18.45
N ASN A 60 -6.72 -7.65 17.42
CA ASN A 60 -5.34 -7.38 17.02
C ASN A 60 -5.30 -6.97 15.55
N PRO A 61 -5.24 -5.67 15.25
CA PRO A 61 -5.19 -5.18 13.87
C PRO A 61 -4.00 -5.78 13.13
N LYS A 62 -4.27 -6.52 12.05
CA LYS A 62 -3.25 -7.27 11.32
C LYS A 62 -2.09 -6.41 10.80
N GLN A 63 -2.32 -5.12 10.57
CA GLN A 63 -1.31 -4.16 10.13
C GLN A 63 -0.19 -4.00 11.17
N LEU A 64 -0.54 -4.18 12.46
CA LEU A 64 0.38 -4.06 13.60
C LEU A 64 0.98 -5.39 14.03
N VAL A 65 0.51 -6.52 13.47
CA VAL A 65 1.10 -7.83 13.75
C VAL A 65 2.54 -7.86 13.27
N SER A 66 3.42 -8.39 14.12
CA SER A 66 4.85 -8.47 13.82
C SER A 66 5.17 -9.67 12.94
N VAL A 67 6.01 -9.45 11.93
CA VAL A 67 6.64 -10.46 11.08
C VAL A 67 8.13 -10.17 11.03
N GLY A 68 8.97 -11.13 11.39
CA GLY A 68 10.41 -10.91 11.49
C GLY A 68 10.77 -9.77 12.45
N GLY A 69 10.04 -9.63 13.57
CA GLY A 69 10.27 -8.58 14.56
C GLY A 69 9.77 -7.19 14.20
N LYS A 70 9.17 -6.98 13.00
CA LYS A 70 8.72 -5.68 12.51
C LYS A 70 7.20 -5.72 12.19
N PRO A 71 6.39 -4.70 12.54
CA PRO A 71 4.99 -4.62 12.15
C PRO A 71 4.81 -4.70 10.62
N ILE A 72 3.77 -5.42 10.18
CA ILE A 72 3.50 -5.65 8.74
C ILE A 72 3.44 -4.32 7.96
N VAL A 73 2.78 -3.30 8.50
CA VAL A 73 2.67 -1.98 7.84
C VAL A 73 4.03 -1.31 7.67
N CYS A 74 4.96 -1.49 8.61
CA CYS A 74 6.30 -0.89 8.53
C CYS A 74 7.12 -1.50 7.38
N TRP A 75 7.01 -2.81 7.14
CA TRP A 75 7.62 -3.43 5.97
C TRP A 75 7.14 -2.78 4.66
N SER A 76 5.82 -2.58 4.54
CA SER A 76 5.24 -1.97 3.34
C SER A 76 5.65 -0.51 3.17
N ILE A 77 5.70 0.29 4.25
CA ILE A 77 6.18 1.68 4.19
C ILE A 77 7.66 1.72 3.81
N GLU A 78 8.49 0.90 4.45
CA GLU A 78 9.93 0.86 4.26
C GLU A 78 10.34 0.51 2.82
N ALA A 79 9.58 -0.35 2.14
CA ALA A 79 9.85 -0.68 0.74
C ALA A 79 9.78 0.57 -0.17
N PHE A 80 8.88 1.51 0.11
CA PHE A 80 8.77 2.77 -0.63
C PHE A 80 9.69 3.85 -0.07
N GLU A 81 9.94 3.88 1.23
CA GLU A 81 10.90 4.79 1.86
C GLU A 81 12.31 4.60 1.31
N ASN A 82 12.73 3.35 1.11
CA ASN A 82 14.06 3.00 0.63
C ASN A 82 14.23 3.12 -0.89
N ASN A 83 13.15 3.30 -1.67
CA ASN A 83 13.26 3.46 -3.13
C ASN A 83 13.48 4.93 -3.50
N ASP A 84 14.64 5.25 -4.08
CA ASP A 84 15.08 6.63 -4.41
C ASP A 84 14.18 7.33 -5.45
N ARG A 85 13.35 6.59 -6.15
CA ARG A 85 12.43 7.15 -7.16
C ARG A 85 11.11 7.62 -6.55
N ILE A 86 10.77 7.17 -5.36
CA ILE A 86 9.58 7.63 -4.61
C ILE A 86 9.91 8.96 -3.94
N SER A 87 9.10 9.97 -4.21
CA SER A 87 9.25 11.30 -3.61
C SER A 87 8.50 11.44 -2.29
N ASP A 88 7.30 10.87 -2.20
CA ASP A 88 6.39 11.05 -1.07
C ASP A 88 5.58 9.78 -0.81
N ILE A 89 5.17 9.58 0.44
CA ILE A 89 4.34 8.46 0.89
C ILE A 89 3.12 9.03 1.63
N ILE A 90 1.93 8.53 1.29
CA ILE A 90 0.70 8.73 2.04
C ILE A 90 0.30 7.40 2.65
N VAL A 91 0.03 7.37 3.95
CA VAL A 91 -0.43 6.16 4.64
C VAL A 91 -1.89 6.33 4.99
N VAL A 92 -2.73 5.39 4.56
CA VAL A 92 -4.18 5.41 4.84
C VAL A 92 -4.49 4.38 5.91
N VAL A 93 -5.02 4.82 7.04
CA VAL A 93 -5.27 3.99 8.23
C VAL A 93 -6.72 4.09 8.70
N ASN A 94 -7.17 3.18 9.53
CA ASN A 94 -8.41 3.36 10.31
C ASN A 94 -8.10 3.99 11.67
N GLU A 95 -9.11 4.57 12.30
CA GLU A 95 -9.00 5.28 13.58
C GLU A 95 -8.37 4.44 14.71
N ARG A 96 -8.53 3.10 14.68
CA ARG A 96 -8.01 2.20 15.72
C ARG A 96 -6.49 2.10 15.76
N VAL A 97 -5.85 2.31 14.61
CA VAL A 97 -4.39 2.12 14.46
C VAL A 97 -3.65 3.41 14.15
N GLU A 98 -4.37 4.52 13.95
CA GLU A 98 -3.80 5.80 13.52
C GLU A 98 -2.69 6.27 14.47
N GLU A 99 -2.96 6.32 15.78
CA GLU A 99 -1.99 6.77 16.79
C GLU A 99 -0.73 5.87 16.79
N THR A 100 -0.95 4.54 16.85
CA THR A 100 0.17 3.58 16.85
C THR A 100 1.00 3.65 15.56
N VAL A 101 0.35 3.77 14.39
CA VAL A 101 1.07 3.88 13.11
C VAL A 101 1.86 5.20 13.05
N ASN A 102 1.31 6.29 13.59
CA ASN A 102 2.01 7.57 13.66
C ASN A 102 3.26 7.47 14.55
N GLU A 103 3.16 6.83 15.72
CA GLU A 103 4.30 6.57 16.60
C GLU A 103 5.38 5.73 15.89
N LEU A 104 4.99 4.65 15.21
CA LEU A 104 5.90 3.79 14.46
C LEU A 104 6.62 4.56 13.33
N ILE A 105 5.94 5.46 12.64
CA ILE A 105 6.53 6.31 11.59
C ILE A 105 7.56 7.27 12.17
N ASP A 106 7.24 7.90 13.31
CA ASP A 106 8.13 8.84 13.98
C ASP A 106 9.38 8.11 14.56
N GLU A 107 9.18 6.94 15.18
CA GLU A 107 10.27 6.12 15.75
C GLU A 107 11.22 5.61 14.66
N ALA A 108 10.68 5.14 13.52
CA ALA A 108 11.47 4.67 12.39
C ALA A 108 12.12 5.82 11.60
N GLY A 109 11.63 7.05 11.76
CA GLY A 109 12.16 8.22 11.07
C GLY A 109 11.90 8.22 9.56
N TYR A 110 10.79 7.66 9.10
CA TYR A 110 10.43 7.63 7.68
C TYR A 110 10.22 9.05 7.13
N ALA A 111 11.21 9.52 6.37
CA ALA A 111 11.29 10.91 5.93
C ALA A 111 10.35 11.25 4.76
N LYS A 112 9.95 10.25 3.96
CA LYS A 112 9.06 10.42 2.81
C LYS A 112 7.58 10.38 3.17
N VAL A 113 7.21 9.93 4.38
CA VAL A 113 5.82 9.95 4.82
C VAL A 113 5.37 11.38 5.07
N ARG A 114 4.43 11.88 4.24
CA ARG A 114 3.94 13.25 4.29
C ARG A 114 2.63 13.40 5.03
N ALA A 115 1.79 12.37 4.96
CA ALA A 115 0.48 12.40 5.60
C ALA A 115 0.02 11.01 6.02
N ILE A 116 -0.76 10.98 7.09
CA ILE A 116 -1.61 9.86 7.49
C ILE A 116 -3.05 10.32 7.26
N VAL A 117 -3.83 9.50 6.57
CA VAL A 117 -5.20 9.83 6.14
C VAL A 117 -6.15 8.78 6.71
N PRO A 118 -7.28 9.19 7.30
CA PRO A 118 -8.30 8.23 7.68
C PRO A 118 -8.90 7.58 6.43
N GLY A 119 -8.92 6.25 6.40
CA GLY A 119 -9.59 5.47 5.37
C GLY A 119 -11.06 5.26 5.67
N GLY A 120 -11.78 4.67 4.72
CA GLY A 120 -13.20 4.36 4.86
C GLY A 120 -13.49 2.88 5.14
N ALA A 121 -14.76 2.51 4.99
CA ALA A 121 -15.24 1.16 5.26
C ALA A 121 -14.71 0.14 4.24
N GLU A 122 -14.58 0.55 2.99
CA GLU A 122 -14.11 -0.28 1.88
C GLU A 122 -12.72 0.19 1.39
N ARG A 123 -12.07 -0.68 0.60
CA ARG A 123 -10.77 -0.37 0.00
C ARG A 123 -10.84 0.86 -0.92
N VAL A 124 -11.94 0.99 -1.65
CA VAL A 124 -12.20 2.12 -2.55
C VAL A 124 -12.27 3.44 -1.79
N ASP A 125 -12.93 3.48 -0.64
CA ASP A 125 -13.02 4.70 0.18
C ASP A 125 -11.63 5.16 0.63
N SER A 126 -10.77 4.20 0.98
CA SER A 126 -9.39 4.48 1.38
C SER A 126 -8.56 5.01 0.21
N THR A 127 -8.74 4.48 -0.99
CA THR A 127 -8.11 5.00 -2.20
C THR A 127 -8.59 6.44 -2.48
N LEU A 128 -9.91 6.67 -2.46
CA LEU A 128 -10.49 7.99 -2.69
C LEU A 128 -10.02 9.03 -1.68
N ALA A 129 -9.91 8.67 -0.40
CA ALA A 129 -9.39 9.58 0.64
C ALA A 129 -7.96 10.06 0.31
N ALA A 130 -7.08 9.16 -0.17
CA ALA A 130 -5.74 9.55 -0.59
C ALA A 130 -5.75 10.39 -1.87
N LEU A 131 -6.57 10.06 -2.87
CA LEU A 131 -6.69 10.82 -4.11
C LEU A 131 -7.25 12.23 -3.86
N ASP A 132 -8.21 12.37 -2.94
CA ASP A 132 -8.78 13.66 -2.55
C ASP A 132 -7.74 14.54 -1.84
N LEU A 133 -6.90 13.97 -0.96
CA LEU A 133 -5.78 14.71 -0.38
C LEU A 133 -4.83 15.19 -1.48
N LEU A 134 -4.45 14.32 -2.41
CA LEU A 134 -3.56 14.68 -3.53
C LEU A 134 -4.18 15.77 -4.42
N LYS A 135 -5.49 15.71 -4.67
CA LYS A 135 -6.23 16.75 -5.42
C LYS A 135 -6.15 18.12 -4.72
N GLN A 136 -6.28 18.14 -3.38
CA GLN A 136 -6.18 19.37 -2.58
C GLN A 136 -4.77 19.97 -2.58
N THR A 137 -3.72 19.16 -2.71
CA THR A 137 -2.34 19.65 -2.83
C THR A 137 -2.03 20.27 -4.20
N GLY A 138 -2.91 20.09 -5.18
CA GLY A 138 -2.69 20.56 -6.56
C GLY A 138 -1.63 19.77 -7.30
N ILE A 139 -1.42 18.50 -6.95
CA ILE A 139 -0.45 17.63 -7.65
C ILE A 139 -0.73 17.59 -9.17
N PRO A 140 0.29 17.61 -10.05
CA PRO A 140 0.07 17.55 -11.48
C PRO A 140 -0.67 16.28 -11.92
N SER A 141 -1.55 16.38 -12.91
CA SER A 141 -2.28 15.23 -13.48
C SER A 141 -1.36 14.13 -14.03
N GLY A 142 -0.15 14.48 -14.45
CA GLY A 142 0.88 13.55 -14.90
C GLY A 142 1.69 12.89 -13.78
N ALA A 143 1.49 13.24 -12.52
CA ALA A 143 2.17 12.60 -11.40
C ALA A 143 1.90 11.06 -11.38
N LYS A 144 2.88 10.31 -10.95
CA LYS A 144 2.79 8.84 -10.85
C LYS A 144 2.32 8.47 -9.44
N ILE A 145 1.21 7.74 -9.33
CA ILE A 145 0.63 7.29 -8.07
C ILE A 145 0.70 5.78 -8.02
N LEU A 146 1.34 5.24 -6.98
CA LEU A 146 1.47 3.81 -6.72
C LEU A 146 0.63 3.45 -5.51
N ILE A 147 -0.46 2.72 -5.70
CA ILE A 147 -1.39 2.30 -4.64
C ILE A 147 -1.01 0.89 -4.21
N HIS A 148 -0.72 0.72 -2.92
CA HIS A 148 -0.21 -0.54 -2.38
C HIS A 148 -0.98 -1.00 -1.14
N ASP A 149 -1.29 -2.29 -1.07
CA ASP A 149 -1.89 -2.89 0.12
C ASP A 149 -0.86 -2.96 1.25
N GLY A 150 -1.05 -2.22 2.35
CA GLY A 150 -0.17 -2.19 3.52
C GLY A 150 -0.01 -3.53 4.27
N VAL A 151 -0.64 -4.58 3.75
CA VAL A 151 -0.53 -5.96 4.23
C VAL A 151 0.16 -6.88 3.21
N ARG A 152 0.91 -6.30 2.27
CA ARG A 152 1.89 -6.99 1.39
C ARG A 152 3.30 -6.52 1.73
N PRO A 153 3.87 -7.04 2.82
CA PRO A 153 5.13 -6.52 3.37
C PRO A 153 6.35 -6.69 2.46
N PHE A 154 6.29 -7.59 1.48
CA PHE A 154 7.48 -8.05 0.76
C PHE A 154 7.43 -7.69 -0.73
N VAL A 155 6.98 -6.48 -1.04
CA VAL A 155 7.07 -5.95 -2.41
C VAL A 155 8.54 -5.72 -2.78
N GLU A 156 8.94 -6.23 -3.94
CA GLU A 156 10.30 -6.11 -4.41
C GLU A 156 10.53 -4.75 -5.10
N GLU A 157 11.71 -4.18 -4.95
CA GLU A 157 12.11 -2.92 -5.58
C GLU A 157 11.90 -2.94 -7.10
N ARG A 158 12.24 -4.06 -7.77
CA ARG A 158 12.02 -4.22 -9.22
C ARG A 158 10.55 -4.06 -9.64
N SER A 159 9.60 -4.44 -8.78
CA SER A 159 8.17 -4.27 -9.06
C SER A 159 7.74 -2.81 -8.89
N ILE A 160 8.30 -2.10 -7.91
CA ILE A 160 8.09 -0.65 -7.73
C ILE A 160 8.65 0.11 -8.95
N ASP A 161 9.89 -0.18 -9.32
CA ASP A 161 10.56 0.44 -10.46
C ASP A 161 9.87 0.13 -11.79
N GLY A 162 9.48 -1.13 -11.99
CA GLY A 162 8.72 -1.54 -13.16
C GLY A 162 7.39 -0.81 -13.31
N CYS A 163 6.69 -0.53 -12.21
CA CYS A 163 5.50 0.31 -12.20
C CYS A 163 5.83 1.75 -12.65
N ILE A 164 6.89 2.33 -12.10
CA ILE A 164 7.30 3.69 -12.44
C ILE A 164 7.70 3.79 -13.91
N ASP A 165 8.45 2.82 -14.45
CA ASP A 165 8.87 2.78 -15.84
C ASP A 165 7.69 2.56 -16.80
N SER A 166 6.76 1.67 -16.44
CA SER A 166 5.57 1.43 -17.25
C SER A 166 4.73 2.69 -17.44
N LEU A 167 4.67 3.56 -16.43
CA LEU A 167 3.95 4.84 -16.55
C LEU A 167 4.64 5.88 -17.45
N ASP A 168 5.80 5.60 -18.02
CA ASP A 168 6.38 6.46 -19.06
C ASP A 168 5.80 6.17 -20.46
N GLN A 169 5.20 4.99 -20.64
CA GLN A 169 4.58 4.54 -21.90
C GLN A 169 3.05 4.37 -21.79
N PHE A 170 2.55 4.06 -20.60
CA PHE A 170 1.14 3.81 -20.31
C PHE A 170 0.63 4.78 -19.25
N ASN A 171 -0.69 4.88 -19.10
CA ASN A 171 -1.32 5.69 -18.04
C ASN A 171 -1.70 4.86 -16.82
N ALA A 172 -1.62 3.53 -16.92
CA ALA A 172 -1.89 2.59 -15.84
C ALA A 172 -1.00 1.35 -15.93
N ALA A 173 -0.63 0.79 -14.79
CA ALA A 173 0.10 -0.47 -14.68
C ALA A 173 -0.30 -1.20 -13.39
N THR A 174 -0.17 -2.51 -13.37
CA THR A 174 -0.43 -3.34 -12.20
C THR A 174 0.63 -4.40 -12.04
N VAL A 175 1.09 -4.61 -10.80
CA VAL A 175 1.91 -5.78 -10.49
C VAL A 175 1.02 -7.02 -10.54
N ALA A 176 1.45 -8.03 -11.25
CA ALA A 176 0.74 -9.29 -11.33
C ALA A 176 1.71 -10.47 -11.43
N TYR A 177 1.27 -11.60 -10.90
CA TYR A 177 2.03 -12.85 -10.90
C TYR A 177 1.28 -13.92 -11.70
N ALA A 178 1.95 -14.58 -12.64
CA ALA A 178 1.34 -15.59 -13.48
C ALA A 178 0.73 -16.72 -12.63
N SER A 179 -0.50 -17.10 -12.92
CA SER A 179 -1.17 -18.18 -12.18
C SER A 179 -0.56 -19.53 -12.52
N THR A 180 -0.09 -20.24 -11.51
CA THR A 180 0.38 -21.63 -11.62
C THR A 180 -0.79 -22.62 -11.58
N ASP A 181 -1.91 -22.20 -10.97
CA ASP A 181 -3.12 -23.01 -10.83
C ASP A 181 -4.05 -22.85 -12.04
N THR A 182 -4.87 -23.88 -12.26
CA THR A 182 -6.00 -23.79 -13.20
C THR A 182 -7.14 -23.00 -12.55
N ILE A 183 -7.49 -21.86 -13.13
CA ILE A 183 -8.58 -21.01 -12.66
C ILE A 183 -9.90 -21.42 -13.32
N LEU A 184 -10.95 -21.56 -12.53
CA LEU A 184 -12.28 -21.86 -13.00
C LEU A 184 -13.17 -20.61 -12.85
N LEU A 185 -13.73 -20.12 -13.96
CA LEU A 185 -14.80 -19.14 -13.90
C LEU A 185 -16.13 -19.89 -13.73
N THR A 186 -16.92 -19.46 -12.76
CA THR A 186 -18.15 -20.16 -12.36
C THR A 186 -19.37 -19.30 -12.59
N GLU A 187 -20.51 -19.96 -12.72
CA GLU A 187 -21.85 -19.37 -12.71
C GLU A 187 -22.61 -19.93 -11.52
N ASP A 188 -23.36 -19.06 -10.82
CA ASP A 188 -24.16 -19.44 -9.67
C ASP A 188 -25.60 -19.78 -10.15
N LEU A 189 -26.06 -21.00 -9.90
CA LEU A 189 -27.40 -21.45 -10.21
C LEU A 189 -28.37 -21.37 -9.01
N GLY A 190 -27.89 -20.75 -7.90
CA GLY A 190 -28.65 -20.56 -6.67
C GLY A 190 -28.42 -21.67 -5.63
N ASP A 191 -28.51 -22.94 -6.02
CA ASP A 191 -28.27 -24.10 -5.14
C ASP A 191 -26.81 -24.60 -5.21
N ARG A 192 -26.12 -24.29 -6.32
CA ARG A 192 -24.73 -24.69 -6.57
C ARG A 192 -24.03 -23.79 -7.60
N LYS A 193 -22.71 -23.80 -7.57
CA LYS A 193 -21.88 -23.20 -8.62
C LYS A 193 -21.47 -24.24 -9.64
N VAL A 194 -21.55 -23.88 -10.92
CA VAL A 194 -21.08 -24.70 -12.04
C VAL A 194 -19.93 -24.00 -12.76
N VAL A 195 -19.04 -24.78 -13.37
CA VAL A 195 -17.95 -24.23 -14.17
C VAL A 195 -18.52 -23.65 -15.46
N LYS A 196 -18.29 -22.36 -15.70
CA LYS A 196 -18.70 -21.66 -16.92
C LYS A 196 -17.61 -21.67 -17.98
N SER A 197 -16.36 -21.45 -17.58
CA SER A 197 -15.20 -21.46 -18.47
C SER A 197 -13.91 -21.68 -17.70
N VAL A 198 -12.86 -22.05 -18.44
CA VAL A 198 -11.52 -22.21 -17.91
C VAL A 198 -10.61 -21.32 -18.75
N PRO A 199 -10.09 -20.20 -18.21
CA PRO A 199 -9.17 -19.33 -18.92
C PRO A 199 -7.87 -20.05 -19.28
N GLU A 200 -7.26 -19.63 -20.39
CA GLU A 200 -5.94 -20.11 -20.77
C GLU A 200 -4.89 -19.67 -19.76
N ARG A 201 -4.10 -20.60 -19.22
CA ARG A 201 -3.10 -20.34 -18.19
C ARG A 201 -2.09 -19.26 -18.57
N PRO A 202 -1.53 -19.20 -19.80
CA PRO A 202 -0.58 -18.15 -20.18
C PRO A 202 -1.17 -16.71 -20.09
N ASN A 203 -2.50 -16.60 -20.14
CA ASN A 203 -3.23 -15.33 -20.10
C ASN A 203 -3.87 -15.06 -18.72
N THR A 204 -3.52 -15.88 -17.71
CA THR A 204 -4.14 -15.79 -16.38
C THR A 204 -3.12 -15.39 -15.34
N PHE A 205 -3.34 -14.22 -14.72
CA PHE A 205 -2.47 -13.64 -13.71
C PHE A 205 -3.25 -13.40 -12.42
N ARG A 206 -2.54 -13.45 -11.30
CA ARG A 206 -3.03 -13.02 -9.99
C ARG A 206 -2.60 -11.59 -9.76
N ALA A 207 -3.56 -10.67 -9.64
CA ALA A 207 -3.29 -9.28 -9.36
C ALA A 207 -2.61 -9.13 -8.00
N GLN A 208 -1.59 -8.29 -7.98
CA GLN A 208 -0.89 -7.86 -6.79
C GLN A 208 -0.90 -6.32 -6.72
N THR A 209 -0.16 -5.76 -5.79
CA THR A 209 0.13 -4.34 -5.72
C THR A 209 1.64 -4.12 -5.58
N PRO A 210 2.20 -2.96 -5.99
CA PRO A 210 1.51 -1.71 -6.36
C PRO A 210 0.66 -1.79 -7.62
N GLN A 211 -0.43 -1.03 -7.62
CA GLN A 211 -1.17 -0.66 -8.82
C GLN A 211 -0.85 0.79 -9.10
N ALA A 212 -0.37 1.09 -10.29
CA ALA A 212 0.24 2.38 -10.60
C ALA A 212 -0.54 3.10 -11.69
N PHE A 213 -0.70 4.40 -11.52
CA PHE A 213 -1.52 5.22 -12.41
C PHE A 213 -0.93 6.61 -12.58
N ARG A 214 -1.16 7.25 -13.74
CA ARG A 214 -1.11 8.70 -13.82
C ARG A 214 -2.26 9.27 -12.99
N PHE A 215 -1.99 10.31 -12.20
CA PHE A 215 -2.99 10.88 -11.27
C PHE A 215 -4.28 11.26 -11.99
N GLY A 216 -4.18 11.95 -13.13
CA GLY A 216 -5.36 12.34 -13.91
C GLY A 216 -6.19 11.13 -14.40
N THR A 217 -5.53 10.02 -14.74
CA THR A 217 -6.20 8.80 -15.24
C THR A 217 -7.02 8.13 -14.14
N ILE A 218 -6.43 7.88 -12.97
CA ILE A 218 -7.15 7.21 -11.88
C ILE A 218 -8.28 8.08 -11.32
N VAL A 219 -8.08 9.40 -11.20
CA VAL A 219 -9.14 10.32 -10.78
C VAL A 219 -10.30 10.28 -11.76
N LYS A 220 -10.03 10.37 -13.07
CA LYS A 220 -11.07 10.31 -14.11
C LYS A 220 -11.84 8.97 -14.08
N ALA A 221 -11.13 7.86 -13.90
CA ALA A 221 -11.77 6.55 -13.82
C ALA A 221 -12.74 6.47 -12.63
N TYR A 222 -12.34 6.95 -11.46
CA TYR A 222 -13.21 7.00 -10.27
C TYR A 222 -14.37 7.99 -10.42
N GLU A 223 -14.17 9.13 -11.05
CA GLU A 223 -15.24 10.10 -11.34
C GLU A 223 -16.32 9.49 -12.24
N LEU A 224 -15.94 8.68 -13.23
CA LEU A 224 -16.87 7.94 -14.07
C LEU A 224 -17.58 6.81 -13.30
N ALA A 225 -16.83 6.05 -12.51
CA ALA A 225 -17.35 4.95 -11.69
C ALA A 225 -18.35 5.43 -10.64
N ALA A 226 -18.20 6.64 -10.11
CA ALA A 226 -19.12 7.22 -9.12
C ALA A 226 -20.56 7.43 -9.67
N ALA A 227 -20.74 7.43 -10.99
CA ALA A 227 -22.06 7.51 -11.61
C ALA A 227 -22.80 6.15 -11.67
N ASP A 228 -22.11 5.06 -11.37
CA ASP A 228 -22.64 3.69 -11.38
C ASP A 228 -22.84 3.17 -9.95
N PRO A 229 -24.08 3.15 -9.42
CA PRO A 229 -24.37 2.74 -8.06
C PRO A 229 -24.14 1.25 -7.79
N ASP A 230 -24.07 0.43 -8.85
CA ASP A 230 -23.88 -1.02 -8.75
C ASP A 230 -22.42 -1.44 -8.82
N PHE A 231 -21.51 -0.47 -9.03
CA PHE A 231 -20.08 -0.74 -9.14
C PHE A 231 -19.37 -0.69 -7.80
N HIS A 232 -18.97 -1.85 -7.28
CA HIS A 232 -18.22 -2.01 -6.05
C HIS A 232 -16.82 -2.61 -6.34
N PRO A 233 -15.83 -1.81 -6.73
CA PRO A 233 -14.51 -2.32 -7.08
C PRO A 233 -13.73 -2.76 -5.85
N THR A 234 -13.14 -3.94 -5.94
CA THR A 234 -12.18 -4.45 -4.94
C THR A 234 -10.72 -4.16 -5.32
N ASP A 235 -10.50 -3.51 -6.47
CA ASP A 235 -9.21 -3.35 -7.14
C ASP A 235 -9.21 -2.08 -7.98
N ASP A 236 -8.15 -1.25 -7.88
CA ASP A 236 -8.09 0.03 -8.60
C ASP A 236 -7.86 -0.16 -10.10
N THR A 237 -7.17 -1.25 -10.50
CA THR A 237 -6.97 -1.61 -11.91
C THR A 237 -8.31 -1.85 -12.60
N ARG A 238 -9.25 -2.51 -11.92
CA ARG A 238 -10.58 -2.79 -12.45
C ARG A 238 -11.34 -1.50 -12.76
N VAL A 239 -11.18 -0.46 -11.94
CA VAL A 239 -11.83 0.83 -12.18
C VAL A 239 -11.36 1.43 -13.53
N VAL A 240 -10.06 1.33 -13.83
CA VAL A 240 -9.53 1.82 -15.11
C VAL A 240 -10.03 0.95 -16.27
N VAL A 241 -9.96 -0.37 -16.14
CA VAL A 241 -10.38 -1.31 -17.20
C VAL A 241 -11.86 -1.15 -17.56
N ASP A 242 -12.74 -1.00 -16.56
CA ASP A 242 -14.19 -0.95 -16.78
C ASP A 242 -14.67 0.43 -17.26
N TYR A 243 -14.04 1.54 -16.80
CA TYR A 243 -14.50 2.89 -17.09
C TYR A 243 -13.64 3.68 -18.08
N LEU A 244 -12.44 3.21 -18.39
CA LEU A 244 -11.56 3.77 -19.42
C LEU A 244 -11.08 2.64 -20.36
N PRO A 245 -11.96 1.98 -21.12
CA PRO A 245 -11.63 0.78 -21.89
C PRO A 245 -10.58 0.99 -22.98
N ASP A 246 -10.34 2.24 -23.38
CA ASP A 246 -9.30 2.59 -24.37
C ASP A 246 -7.92 2.82 -23.71
N GLU A 247 -7.85 2.79 -22.36
CA GLU A 247 -6.59 2.95 -21.62
C GLU A 247 -6.02 1.57 -21.26
N PRO A 248 -4.95 1.13 -21.93
CA PRO A 248 -4.33 -0.15 -21.60
C PRO A 248 -3.65 -0.09 -20.24
N VAL A 249 -3.81 -1.17 -19.45
CA VAL A 249 -3.12 -1.36 -18.18
C VAL A 249 -1.95 -2.32 -18.40
N ALA A 250 -0.73 -1.83 -18.23
CA ALA A 250 0.47 -2.65 -18.37
C ALA A 250 0.59 -3.65 -17.20
N ILE A 251 1.08 -4.86 -17.48
CA ILE A 251 1.43 -5.84 -16.45
C ILE A 251 2.92 -5.68 -16.11
N VAL A 252 3.20 -5.57 -14.82
CA VAL A 252 4.55 -5.60 -14.25
C VAL A 252 4.73 -6.92 -13.50
N ASP A 253 5.87 -7.56 -13.71
CA ASP A 253 6.16 -8.85 -13.08
C ASP A 253 6.18 -8.73 -11.55
N GLY A 254 5.29 -9.47 -10.92
CA GLY A 254 5.25 -9.69 -9.49
C GLY A 254 6.02 -10.92 -9.05
N SER A 255 5.86 -11.29 -7.79
CA SER A 255 6.53 -12.45 -7.21
C SER A 255 5.62 -13.19 -6.22
N GLU A 256 5.91 -14.48 -5.98
CA GLU A 256 5.23 -15.25 -4.94
C GLU A 256 5.48 -14.66 -3.55
N THR A 257 6.63 -14.04 -3.34
CA THR A 257 7.00 -13.40 -2.08
C THR A 257 6.16 -12.17 -1.78
N ASN A 258 5.60 -11.49 -2.79
CA ASN A 258 4.68 -10.35 -2.60
C ASN A 258 3.29 -10.82 -2.11
N LEU A 259 3.31 -11.62 -1.07
CA LEU A 259 2.17 -12.24 -0.41
C LEU A 259 1.26 -11.18 0.24
N LYS A 260 -0.05 -11.34 0.08
CA LYS A 260 -1.04 -10.59 0.87
C LYS A 260 -1.36 -11.35 2.15
N ILE A 261 -0.98 -10.84 3.31
CA ILE A 261 -1.34 -11.41 4.61
C ILE A 261 -2.81 -11.10 4.89
N THR A 262 -3.63 -12.16 4.92
CA THR A 262 -5.09 -12.06 5.05
C THR A 262 -5.63 -12.84 6.25
N THR A 263 -4.99 -13.95 6.57
CA THR A 263 -5.39 -14.88 7.62
C THR A 263 -4.19 -15.28 8.48
N PRO A 264 -4.39 -15.78 9.71
CA PRO A 264 -3.29 -16.29 10.53
C PRO A 264 -2.47 -17.42 9.88
N SER A 265 -3.06 -18.17 8.94
CA SER A 265 -2.36 -19.23 8.22
C SER A 265 -1.27 -18.70 7.25
N ASP A 266 -1.30 -17.41 6.90
CA ASP A 266 -0.29 -16.78 6.06
C ASP A 266 1.01 -16.48 6.85
N MET A 267 0.92 -16.41 8.19
CA MET A 267 2.03 -16.00 9.05
C MET A 267 3.28 -16.90 8.95
N PRO A 268 3.19 -18.24 8.94
CA PRO A 268 4.39 -19.07 8.81
C PRO A 268 5.16 -18.84 7.51
N ILE A 269 4.44 -18.54 6.41
CA ILE A 269 5.06 -18.21 5.12
C ILE A 269 5.71 -16.83 5.20
N ALA A 270 5.00 -15.84 5.75
CA ALA A 270 5.51 -14.49 5.94
C ALA A 270 6.78 -14.46 6.80
N GLU A 271 6.80 -15.20 7.91
CA GLU A 271 7.98 -15.35 8.76
C GLU A 271 9.16 -16.02 8.03
N GLY A 272 8.86 -16.99 7.15
CA GLY A 272 9.89 -17.62 6.31
C GLY A 272 10.52 -16.63 5.33
N ILE A 273 9.70 -15.79 4.70
CA ILE A 273 10.16 -14.76 3.77
C ILE A 273 10.99 -13.70 4.51
N ALA A 274 10.48 -13.17 5.63
CA ALA A 274 11.20 -12.17 6.43
C ALA A 274 12.60 -12.65 6.83
N ARG A 275 12.71 -13.89 7.30
CA ARG A 275 14.01 -14.51 7.63
C ARG A 275 14.96 -14.63 6.44
N SER A 276 14.45 -14.79 5.24
CA SER A 276 15.28 -14.85 4.04
C SER A 276 15.80 -13.47 3.61
N LEU A 277 15.06 -12.42 3.94
CA LEU A 277 15.43 -11.04 3.61
C LEU A 277 16.42 -10.44 4.62
N ASP A 278 16.34 -10.83 5.90
CA ASP A 278 17.26 -10.40 6.94
C ASP A 278 17.77 -11.60 7.77
N PRO A 279 18.77 -12.35 7.25
CA PRO A 279 19.29 -13.53 7.93
C PRO A 279 20.01 -13.23 9.24
N GLU A 280 20.59 -12.06 9.40
CA GLU A 280 21.33 -11.69 10.63
C GLU A 280 20.34 -11.37 11.76
N HIS A 281 19.30 -10.60 11.49
CA HIS A 281 18.22 -10.35 12.45
C HIS A 281 17.53 -11.66 12.86
N ALA A 282 17.29 -12.55 11.92
CA ALA A 282 16.71 -13.87 12.19
C ALA A 282 17.58 -14.73 13.14
N LYS A 283 18.91 -14.65 13.02
CA LYS A 283 19.84 -15.34 13.94
C LYS A 283 19.79 -14.73 15.34
N GLU A 284 19.74 -13.41 15.46
CA GLU A 284 19.65 -12.70 16.74
C GLU A 284 18.32 -13.01 17.46
N GLU A 285 17.20 -12.98 16.75
CA GLU A 285 15.90 -13.39 17.29
C GLU A 285 15.89 -14.83 17.77
N ALA A 286 16.43 -15.76 16.98
CA ALA A 286 16.51 -17.17 17.37
C ALA A 286 17.35 -17.34 18.65
N LYS A 287 18.45 -16.59 18.77
CA LYS A 287 19.31 -16.59 19.96
C LYS A 287 18.59 -16.00 21.18
N ALA A 288 17.86 -14.90 21.00
CA ALA A 288 17.07 -14.28 22.06
C ALA A 288 15.92 -15.21 22.56
N ARG A 289 15.19 -15.83 21.65
CA ARG A 289 14.15 -16.83 22.00
C ARG A 289 14.74 -18.02 22.76
N MET A 290 15.88 -18.53 22.32
CA MET A 290 16.57 -19.63 23.02
C MET A 290 16.98 -19.22 24.44
N HIS A 291 17.53 -18.02 24.63
CA HIS A 291 17.87 -17.50 25.95
C HIS A 291 16.65 -17.36 26.86
N ALA A 292 15.51 -16.88 26.32
CA ALA A 292 14.26 -16.75 27.07
C ALA A 292 13.74 -18.13 27.55
N VAL A 293 13.74 -19.14 26.67
CA VAL A 293 13.35 -20.52 27.02
C VAL A 293 14.26 -21.10 28.09
N PHE A 294 15.58 -20.91 28.00
CA PHE A 294 16.51 -21.37 29.03
C PHE A 294 16.30 -20.65 30.36
N ALA A 295 16.06 -19.34 30.37
CA ALA A 295 15.79 -18.56 31.57
C ALA A 295 14.50 -19.03 32.27
N GLU A 296 13.46 -19.32 31.53
CA GLU A 296 12.19 -19.84 32.06
C GLU A 296 12.34 -21.25 32.64
N ALA A 297 13.04 -22.14 31.91
CA ALA A 297 13.33 -23.48 32.40
C ALA A 297 14.17 -23.46 33.71
N PHE A 298 15.15 -22.56 33.76
CA PHE A 298 16.00 -22.39 34.95
C PHE A 298 15.22 -21.85 36.15
N SER A 299 14.31 -20.91 35.93
CA SER A 299 13.41 -20.36 36.95
C SER A 299 12.48 -21.44 37.52
N GLN A 300 11.92 -22.32 36.68
CA GLN A 300 11.06 -23.40 37.09
C GLN A 300 11.78 -24.51 37.88
N MET A 301 13.07 -24.72 37.60
CA MET A 301 13.90 -25.68 38.37
C MET A 301 14.25 -25.19 39.77
N HIS A 302 14.31 -23.88 40.01
CA HIS A 302 14.68 -23.29 41.33
C HIS A 302 13.46 -22.89 42.17
N SER A 303 12.23 -23.01 41.62
CA SER A 303 10.98 -22.78 42.36
C SER A 303 10.31 -24.06 42.91
N ARG A 304 11.00 -25.18 42.81
CA ARG A 304 10.65 -26.46 43.43
C ARG A 304 11.62 -26.80 44.59
#